data_a33b5c9e6942b659f555633b68222d05
#
_entry.id   a33b5c9e6942b659f555633b68222d05
#
_cell.length_a   1.000
_cell.length_b   1.000
_cell.length_c   1.000
_cell.angle_alpha   90.00
_cell.angle_beta   90.00
_cell.angle_gamma   90.00
#
_symmetry.space_group_name_H-M   'P 1'
#
loop_
_entity.id
_entity.type
_entity.pdbx_description
1 polymer ?
#
loop_
_entity_poly.entity_id
_entity_poly.type
_entity_poly.pdbx_seq_one_letter_code
_entity_poly.pdbx_strand_id
1 'polypeptide(L)'
;KSGLFLRRDISVSGVEFVPESIAITEDGHRVLLDQDISLQIVIANEGNIEETEVLILILVTNETGDTIFEKRTKLNTIGPFQSKSYYLEPLEIEKGNLHEWFILVEEIENEDDVKDNIYTVKAFIPPED
;
A
#
# COMPACT_ATOMS: atom_id res chain seq x y z
N LYS A 1 26.19 20.63 -22.95
CA LYS A 1 25.23 20.24 -22.59
C LYS A 1 24.88 19.64 -21.27
N SER A 2 24.08 19.93 -20.76
CA SER A 2 23.71 19.46 -19.48
C SER A 2 23.42 17.96 -19.48
N GLY A 3 23.90 17.25 -18.52
CA GLY A 3 23.61 15.85 -18.39
C GLY A 3 22.43 15.58 -17.46
N LEU A 4 21.52 16.51 -17.33
CA LEU A 4 20.42 16.36 -16.42
C LEU A 4 19.35 15.43 -16.97
N PHE A 5 19.17 14.28 -16.33
CA PHE A 5 18.10 13.37 -16.65
C PHE A 5 16.93 13.60 -15.72
N LEU A 6 15.74 13.74 -16.28
CA LEU A 6 14.52 13.80 -15.50
C LEU A 6 14.05 12.38 -15.29
N ARG A 7 13.97 11.97 -14.05
CA ARG A 7 13.58 10.61 -13.69
C ARG A 7 12.37 10.64 -12.78
N ARG A 8 11.34 9.91 -13.18
CA ARG A 8 10.15 9.69 -12.37
C ARG A 8 10.23 8.32 -11.76
N ASP A 9 10.04 8.25 -10.44
CA ASP A 9 10.15 6.97 -9.75
C ASP A 9 9.37 7.05 -8.43
N ILE A 10 8.11 6.63 -8.49
CA ILE A 10 7.25 6.56 -7.31
C ILE A 10 7.15 5.12 -6.86
N SER A 11 7.30 4.89 -5.57
CA SER A 11 7.19 3.54 -5.01
C SER A 11 6.40 3.52 -3.73
N VAL A 12 5.83 2.34 -3.41
CA VAL A 12 5.27 2.07 -2.11
C VAL A 12 6.44 1.59 -1.25
N SER A 13 6.93 2.46 -0.37
CA SER A 13 8.13 2.14 0.41
C SER A 13 7.84 1.42 1.70
N GLY A 14 6.61 1.46 2.19
CA GLY A 14 6.25 0.74 3.40
C GLY A 14 4.75 0.69 3.61
N VAL A 15 4.29 -0.41 4.19
CA VAL A 15 2.89 -0.59 4.58
C VAL A 15 2.88 -1.25 5.94
N GLU A 16 2.18 -0.64 6.89
CA GLU A 16 2.05 -1.20 8.23
C GLU A 16 0.60 -1.26 8.63
N PHE A 17 0.22 -2.38 9.26
CA PHE A 17 -1.10 -2.50 9.84
C PHE A 17 -1.16 -1.77 11.18
N VAL A 18 -2.32 -1.19 11.49
CA VAL A 18 -2.57 -0.54 12.77
C VAL A 18 -3.90 -1.08 13.31
N PRO A 19 -3.91 -1.82 14.42
CA PRO A 19 -2.74 -2.22 15.23
C PRO A 19 -1.78 -3.14 14.49
N GLU A 20 -0.52 -3.15 14.91
CA GLU A 20 0.49 -3.99 14.29
C GLU A 20 0.13 -5.46 14.35
N SER A 21 0.62 -6.22 13.37
CA SER A 21 0.46 -7.66 13.38
C SER A 21 1.23 -8.25 14.58
N ILE A 22 0.65 -9.28 15.20
CA ILE A 22 1.28 -9.93 16.36
C ILE A 22 2.26 -11.01 15.95
N ALA A 23 2.20 -11.44 14.70
CA ALA A 23 3.09 -12.48 14.20
C ALA A 23 3.10 -12.46 12.67
N ILE A 24 4.11 -13.11 12.10
CA ILE A 24 4.19 -13.34 10.66
C ILE A 24 4.38 -14.84 10.51
N THR A 25 3.53 -15.49 9.70
CA THR A 25 3.63 -16.94 9.47
C THR A 25 4.81 -17.24 8.56
N GLU A 26 5.13 -18.53 8.41
CA GLU A 26 6.20 -18.98 7.51
C GLU A 26 5.92 -18.57 6.06
N ASP A 27 4.65 -18.46 5.69
CA ASP A 27 4.24 -18.04 4.35
C ASP A 27 4.24 -16.53 4.18
N GLY A 28 4.62 -15.79 5.22
CA GLY A 28 4.65 -14.32 5.16
C GLY A 28 3.30 -13.67 5.44
N HIS A 29 2.32 -14.43 5.91
CA HIS A 29 1.01 -13.87 6.24
C HIS A 29 1.05 -13.15 7.59
N ARG A 30 0.46 -11.96 7.65
CA ARG A 30 0.40 -11.18 8.88
C ARG A 30 -0.78 -11.66 9.73
N VAL A 31 -0.53 -11.89 11.00
CA VAL A 31 -1.58 -12.30 11.94
C VAL A 31 -2.03 -11.07 12.72
N LEU A 32 -3.32 -10.75 12.65
CA LEU A 32 -3.90 -9.56 13.25
C LEU A 32 -4.87 -9.98 14.36
N LEU A 33 -4.95 -9.18 15.42
CA LEU A 33 -5.87 -9.46 16.54
C LEU A 33 -7.22 -8.78 16.38
N ASP A 34 -7.21 -7.56 15.85
CA ASP A 34 -8.41 -6.75 15.75
C ASP A 34 -9.12 -6.92 14.42
N GLN A 35 -10.45 -6.75 14.46
CA GLN A 35 -11.25 -6.70 13.24
C GLN A 35 -11.23 -5.30 12.62
N ASP A 36 -11.01 -4.27 13.43
CA ASP A 36 -10.89 -2.90 12.93
C ASP A 36 -9.44 -2.66 12.58
N ILE A 37 -9.17 -2.62 11.29
CA ILE A 37 -7.81 -2.57 10.76
C ILE A 37 -7.61 -1.29 9.96
N SER A 38 -6.54 -0.59 10.29
CA SER A 38 -6.09 0.55 9.50
C SER A 38 -4.76 0.20 8.85
N LEU A 39 -4.38 0.97 7.85
CA LEU A 39 -3.07 0.89 7.23
C LEU A 39 -2.40 2.24 7.26
N GLN A 40 -1.10 2.22 7.49
CA GLN A 40 -0.25 3.36 7.21
C GLN A 40 0.58 3.01 6.00
N ILE A 41 0.46 3.81 4.96
CA ILE A 41 1.13 3.57 3.69
C ILE A 41 2.12 4.70 3.46
N VAL A 42 3.37 4.36 3.17
CA VAL A 42 4.39 5.35 2.87
C VAL A 42 4.73 5.29 1.40
N ILE A 43 4.57 6.40 0.73
CA ILE A 43 4.87 6.54 -0.70
C ILE A 43 6.12 7.40 -0.83
N ALA A 44 7.11 6.89 -1.53
CA ALA A 44 8.37 7.58 -1.74
C ALA A 44 8.52 8.03 -3.19
N ASN A 45 8.97 9.25 -3.36
CA ASN A 45 9.36 9.76 -4.66
C ASN A 45 10.89 9.62 -4.74
N GLU A 46 11.34 8.57 -5.40
CA GLU A 46 12.77 8.30 -5.55
C GLU A 46 13.34 8.94 -6.82
N GLY A 47 12.49 9.61 -7.57
CA GLY A 47 12.91 10.36 -8.73
C GLY A 47 13.40 11.76 -8.39
N ASN A 48 13.83 12.48 -9.40
CA ASN A 48 14.35 13.83 -9.23
C ASN A 48 13.37 14.90 -9.72
N ILE A 49 12.11 14.53 -9.93
CA ILE A 49 11.04 15.43 -10.35
C ILE A 49 9.94 15.42 -9.29
N GLU A 50 9.41 16.58 -8.98
CA GLU A 50 8.26 16.71 -8.10
C GLU A 50 7.04 16.08 -8.76
N GLU A 51 6.29 15.27 -7.99
CA GLU A 51 5.02 14.70 -8.45
C GLU A 51 3.87 15.44 -7.78
N THR A 52 2.94 15.93 -8.57
CA THR A 52 1.87 16.78 -8.06
C THR A 52 0.59 16.04 -7.68
N GLU A 53 0.32 14.92 -8.35
CA GLU A 53 -0.82 14.08 -8.01
C GLU A 53 -0.38 12.63 -8.06
N VAL A 54 -0.45 11.95 -6.93
CA VAL A 54 -0.08 10.55 -6.83
C VAL A 54 -1.32 9.78 -6.45
N LEU A 55 -1.80 8.95 -7.37
CA LEU A 55 -3.05 8.20 -7.18
C LEU A 55 -2.74 6.86 -6.52
N ILE A 56 -3.52 6.53 -5.49
CA ILE A 56 -3.34 5.29 -4.75
C ILE A 56 -4.64 4.49 -4.82
N LEU A 57 -4.52 3.21 -5.19
CA LEU A 57 -5.63 2.27 -5.14
C LEU A 57 -5.35 1.26 -4.03
N ILE A 58 -6.32 1.09 -3.15
CA ILE A 58 -6.27 0.09 -2.09
C ILE A 58 -7.38 -0.90 -2.36
N LEU A 59 -7.02 -2.17 -2.49
CA LEU A 59 -7.95 -3.24 -2.79
C LEU A 59 -7.76 -4.37 -1.80
N VAL A 60 -8.86 -4.89 -1.25
CA VAL A 60 -8.80 -6.06 -0.36
C VAL A 60 -9.68 -7.14 -0.94
N THR A 61 -9.12 -8.34 -1.08
CA THR A 61 -9.87 -9.50 -1.56
C THR A 61 -9.90 -10.57 -0.47
N ASN A 62 -10.94 -11.40 -0.49
CA ASN A 62 -11.05 -12.53 0.43
C ASN A 62 -10.41 -13.77 -0.18
N GLU A 63 -10.51 -14.92 0.52
CA GLU A 63 -9.91 -16.18 0.07
C GLU A 63 -10.40 -16.65 -1.28
N THR A 64 -11.63 -16.30 -1.64
CA THR A 64 -12.21 -16.71 -2.92
C THR A 64 -11.90 -15.74 -4.05
N GLY A 65 -11.17 -14.67 -3.74
CA GLY A 65 -10.80 -13.69 -4.74
C GLY A 65 -11.82 -12.57 -4.93
N ASP A 66 -12.88 -12.57 -4.13
CA ASP A 66 -13.88 -11.51 -4.22
C ASP A 66 -13.38 -10.23 -3.57
N THR A 67 -13.64 -9.10 -4.19
CA THR A 67 -13.28 -7.81 -3.64
C THR A 67 -14.22 -7.46 -2.49
N ILE A 68 -13.65 -7.25 -1.30
CA ILE A 68 -14.44 -6.88 -0.12
C ILE A 68 -14.27 -5.40 0.24
N PHE A 69 -13.28 -4.74 -0.32
CA PHE A 69 -13.07 -3.32 -0.10
C PHE A 69 -12.23 -2.74 -1.23
N GLU A 70 -12.58 -1.54 -1.64
CA GLU A 70 -11.81 -0.83 -2.66
C GLU A 70 -11.88 0.67 -2.37
N LYS A 71 -10.74 1.33 -2.45
CA LYS A 71 -10.68 2.78 -2.29
C LYS A 71 -9.62 3.37 -3.19
N ARG A 72 -9.98 4.46 -3.87
CA ARG A 72 -9.03 5.27 -4.62
C ARG A 72 -8.87 6.60 -3.90
N THR A 73 -7.64 7.03 -3.76
CA THR A 73 -7.35 8.31 -3.15
C THR A 73 -6.13 8.90 -3.84
N LYS A 74 -5.80 10.14 -3.52
CA LYS A 74 -4.61 10.75 -4.06
C LYS A 74 -3.88 11.55 -3.00
N LEU A 75 -2.58 11.56 -3.11
CA LEU A 75 -1.72 12.42 -2.32
C LEU A 75 -1.39 13.65 -3.13
N ASN A 76 -1.24 14.75 -2.44
CA ASN A 76 -0.79 15.98 -3.07
C ASN A 76 0.71 15.86 -3.36
N THR A 77 1.34 16.94 -3.67
CA THR A 77 2.72 17.02 -4.09
C THR A 77 3.69 16.24 -3.22
N ILE A 78 4.53 15.42 -3.86
CA ILE A 78 5.67 14.77 -3.23
C ILE A 78 6.92 15.25 -3.96
N GLY A 79 7.79 15.96 -3.23
CA GLY A 79 9.02 16.48 -3.83
C GLY A 79 10.03 15.40 -4.14
N PRO A 80 11.07 15.74 -4.93
CA PRO A 80 12.13 14.79 -5.26
C PRO A 80 12.78 14.22 -4.00
N PHE A 81 12.97 12.90 -3.97
CA PHE A 81 13.60 12.20 -2.85
C PHE A 81 12.88 12.37 -1.51
N GLN A 82 11.59 12.70 -1.56
CA GLN A 82 10.75 12.84 -0.37
C GLN A 82 9.74 11.71 -0.28
N SER A 83 9.15 11.57 0.91
CA SER A 83 8.11 10.57 1.16
C SER A 83 6.91 11.23 1.80
N LYS A 84 5.74 10.63 1.60
CA LYS A 84 4.52 11.01 2.30
C LYS A 84 3.80 9.79 2.78
N SER A 85 3.11 9.92 3.91
CA SER A 85 2.31 8.86 4.48
C SER A 85 0.84 9.09 4.20
N TYR A 86 0.12 8.00 3.97
CA TYR A 86 -1.32 8.01 3.89
C TYR A 86 -1.86 7.05 4.95
N TYR A 87 -2.82 7.49 5.72
CA TYR A 87 -3.44 6.67 6.75
C TYR A 87 -4.86 6.30 6.31
N LEU A 88 -5.10 5.01 6.13
CA LEU A 88 -6.42 4.51 5.78
C LEU A 88 -7.28 4.46 7.02
N GLU A 89 -8.51 4.99 6.96
CA GLU A 89 -9.45 4.91 8.06
C GLU A 89 -9.75 3.45 8.41
N PRO A 90 -10.05 3.16 9.69
CA PRO A 90 -10.27 1.77 10.10
C PRO A 90 -11.36 1.08 9.28
N LEU A 91 -11.07 -0.15 8.92
CA LEU A 91 -11.93 -1.00 8.10
C LEU A 91 -12.20 -2.27 8.87
N GLU A 92 -13.46 -2.66 9.00
CA GLU A 92 -13.83 -3.89 9.70
C GLU A 92 -13.68 -5.08 8.76
N ILE A 93 -12.92 -6.08 9.20
CA ILE A 93 -12.65 -7.30 8.44
C ILE A 93 -13.16 -8.50 9.25
N GLU A 94 -13.81 -9.45 8.57
CA GLU A 94 -14.30 -10.66 9.21
C GLU A 94 -13.17 -11.52 9.78
N LYS A 95 -13.42 -12.12 10.94
CA LYS A 95 -12.50 -13.07 11.56
C LYS A 95 -12.50 -14.40 10.82
N GLY A 96 -11.38 -15.09 10.91
CA GLY A 96 -11.27 -16.46 10.41
C GLY A 96 -10.92 -16.59 8.94
N ASN A 97 -10.82 -15.50 8.23
CA ASN A 97 -10.53 -15.53 6.79
C ASN A 97 -9.20 -14.88 6.47
N LEU A 98 -8.56 -15.42 5.45
CA LEU A 98 -7.36 -14.82 4.90
C LEU A 98 -7.76 -13.74 3.92
N HIS A 99 -7.08 -12.59 4.00
CA HIS A 99 -7.34 -11.46 3.12
C HIS A 99 -6.06 -11.07 2.40
N GLU A 100 -6.20 -10.66 1.17
CA GLU A 100 -5.06 -10.13 0.43
C GLU A 100 -5.28 -8.63 0.20
N TRP A 101 -4.28 -7.84 0.57
CA TRP A 101 -4.30 -6.39 0.43
C TRP A 101 -3.37 -6.00 -0.69
N PHE A 102 -3.90 -5.22 -1.62
CA PHE A 102 -3.13 -4.71 -2.75
C PHE A 102 -3.09 -3.19 -2.62
N ILE A 103 -1.89 -2.64 -2.60
CA ILE A 103 -1.70 -1.20 -2.59
C ILE A 103 -0.98 -0.85 -3.88
N LEU A 104 -1.67 -0.12 -4.74
CA LEU A 104 -1.16 0.27 -6.04
C LEU A 104 -1.03 1.77 -6.11
N VAL A 105 0.10 2.24 -6.60
CA VAL A 105 0.22 3.62 -7.06
C VAL A 105 -0.11 3.58 -8.54
N GLU A 106 -1.07 4.39 -8.98
CA GLU A 106 -1.46 4.36 -10.39
C GLU A 106 -0.31 4.80 -11.27
N GLU A 107 -0.25 4.19 -12.46
CA GLU A 107 0.83 4.37 -13.40
C GLU A 107 1.07 5.84 -13.73
N ILE A 108 2.32 6.25 -13.63
CA ILE A 108 2.75 7.58 -14.00
C ILE A 108 3.44 7.47 -15.35
N GLU A 109 3.00 8.29 -16.30
CA GLU A 109 3.58 8.27 -17.64
C GLU A 109 5.08 8.48 -17.57
N ASN A 110 5.82 7.65 -18.29
CA ASN A 110 7.30 7.69 -18.39
C ASN A 110 8.00 7.37 -17.06
N GLU A 111 7.38 6.60 -16.19
CA GLU A 111 8.06 6.14 -14.99
C GLU A 111 9.09 5.07 -15.31
N ASP A 112 10.27 5.20 -14.68
CA ASP A 112 11.40 4.31 -14.94
C ASP A 112 11.28 2.94 -14.31
N ASP A 113 10.56 2.82 -13.19
CA ASP A 113 10.42 1.54 -12.50
C ASP A 113 8.99 1.32 -12.02
N VAL A 114 8.20 0.63 -12.86
CA VAL A 114 6.80 0.38 -12.55
C VAL A 114 6.60 -0.73 -11.52
N LYS A 115 7.63 -1.54 -11.26
CA LYS A 115 7.50 -2.65 -10.29
C LYS A 115 7.34 -2.16 -8.86
N ASP A 116 7.90 -0.99 -8.56
CA ASP A 116 7.83 -0.42 -7.22
C ASP A 116 6.45 0.17 -6.91
N ASN A 117 5.56 0.18 -7.89
CA ASN A 117 4.22 0.76 -7.73
C ASN A 117 3.21 -0.17 -7.08
N ILE A 118 3.59 -1.42 -6.86
CA ILE A 118 2.66 -2.43 -6.33
C ILE A 118 3.23 -3.03 -5.05
N TYR A 119 2.37 -3.09 -4.03
CA TYR A 119 2.69 -3.78 -2.78
C TYR A 119 1.53 -4.72 -2.45
N THR A 120 1.84 -5.98 -2.13
CA THR A 120 0.82 -6.94 -1.74
C THR A 120 1.20 -7.59 -0.41
N VAL A 121 0.19 -7.86 0.40
CA VAL A 121 0.39 -8.55 1.67
C VAL A 121 -0.86 -9.33 2.01
N LYS A 122 -0.70 -10.53 2.57
CA LYS A 122 -1.81 -11.33 3.07
C LYS A 122 -1.88 -11.21 4.57
N ALA A 123 -3.09 -11.13 5.09
CA ALA A 123 -3.34 -11.01 6.52
C ALA A 123 -4.45 -11.94 6.95
N PHE A 124 -4.38 -12.36 8.20
CA PHE A 124 -5.32 -13.31 8.78
C PHE A 124 -5.71 -12.86 10.17
N ILE A 125 -7.01 -12.87 10.45
CA ILE A 125 -7.54 -12.59 11.78
C ILE A 125 -8.05 -13.92 12.31
N PRO A 126 -7.47 -14.47 13.41
CA PRO A 126 -7.91 -15.77 13.91
C PRO A 126 -9.38 -15.74 14.31
N PRO A 127 -10.11 -16.84 14.12
CA PRO A 127 -11.49 -16.91 14.53
C PRO A 127 -11.59 -16.90 16.05
N GLU A 128 -12.77 -16.50 16.56
CA GLU A 128 -13.03 -16.58 17.98
C GLU A 128 -13.23 -18.03 18.41
N ASP A 129 -12.74 -18.33 19.59
CA ASP A 129 -12.93 -19.66 20.17
C ASP A 129 -14.33 -19.80 20.77
#